data_d54f438f52b598f07d0366dc0baba320
#
_entry.id   d54f438f52b598f07d0366dc0baba320
#
_cell.length_a   1.000
_cell.length_b   1.000
_cell.length_c   1.000
_cell.angle_alpha   90.00
_cell.angle_beta   90.00
_cell.angle_gamma   90.00
#
_symmetry.space_group_name_H-M   'P 1'
#
loop_
_entity.id
_entity.type
_entity.pdbx_description
1 polymer ?
#
loop_
_entity_poly.entity_id
_entity_poly.type
_entity_poly.pdbx_seq_one_letter_code
_entity_poly.pdbx_strand_id
1 'polypeptide(L)'
;LLIYPVTDLSLQNPSIEEMADGFFLTKDSMNFFRDQYLEDASLIKDPLVSPLFAEDLSGHPPAVVITAGFDPLRDEGDKYAQALRQANVEIYHRTHDSYIHGFINMMVVNGVDYALKRICDDFKKIF
;
A
#
# COMPACT_ATOMS: atom_id res chain seq x y z
N LEU A 1 -9.31 -2.69 -6.12
CA LEU A 1 -8.02 -3.37 -5.96
C LEU A 1 -6.93 -2.33 -5.73
N LEU A 2 -6.22 -2.44 -4.62
CA LEU A 2 -5.07 -1.63 -4.24
C LEU A 2 -3.85 -2.55 -4.16
N ILE A 3 -2.78 -2.20 -4.86
CA ILE A 3 -1.54 -2.99 -4.86
C ILE A 3 -0.43 -2.07 -4.38
N TYR A 4 0.17 -2.41 -3.24
CA TYR A 4 1.17 -1.62 -2.49
C TYR A 4 0.84 -0.12 -2.50
N PRO A 5 -0.37 0.27 -1.99
CA PRO A 5 -0.84 1.64 -2.08
C PRO A 5 -0.08 2.57 -1.14
N VAL A 6 0.10 3.82 -1.59
CA VAL A 6 0.42 4.92 -0.69
C VAL A 6 -0.88 5.35 0.00
N THR A 7 -0.90 5.32 1.33
CA THR A 7 -2.06 5.70 2.14
C THR A 7 -1.74 6.69 3.25
N ASP A 8 -0.45 6.97 3.47
CA ASP A 8 0.07 7.89 4.49
C ASP A 8 1.34 8.60 4.01
N LEU A 9 1.22 9.80 3.46
CA LEU A 9 2.35 10.61 3.02
C LEU A 9 3.15 11.28 4.16
N SER A 10 2.83 10.99 5.44
CA SER A 10 3.66 11.45 6.56
C SER A 10 5.03 10.74 6.61
N LEU A 11 5.13 9.56 5.99
CA LEU A 11 6.33 8.72 5.95
C LEU A 11 6.87 8.37 7.35
N GLN A 12 5.96 8.14 8.31
CA GLN A 12 6.31 7.88 9.72
C GLN A 12 6.11 6.41 10.14
N ASN A 13 5.72 5.55 9.21
CA ASN A 13 5.55 4.13 9.50
C ASN A 13 6.91 3.43 9.65
N PRO A 14 7.05 2.41 10.53
CA PRO A 14 8.31 1.70 10.76
C PRO A 14 8.94 1.14 9.48
N SER A 15 8.13 0.58 8.55
CA SER A 15 8.64 0.04 7.28
C SER A 15 9.37 1.08 6.41
N ILE A 16 9.08 2.36 6.57
CA ILE A 16 9.79 3.46 5.88
C ILE A 16 11.29 3.48 6.28
N GLU A 17 11.58 3.26 7.56
CA GLU A 17 12.96 3.22 8.05
C GLU A 17 13.59 1.85 7.85
N GLU A 18 12.85 0.78 8.07
CA GLU A 18 13.33 -0.60 7.88
C GLU A 18 13.76 -0.87 6.44
N MET A 19 13.04 -0.29 5.47
CA MET A 19 13.27 -0.50 4.03
C MET A 19 13.73 0.80 3.35
N ALA A 20 14.40 1.70 4.10
CA ALA A 20 14.80 3.01 3.62
C ALA A 20 15.69 2.97 2.38
N ASP A 21 16.51 1.93 2.24
CA ASP A 21 17.43 1.73 1.13
C ASP A 21 17.59 0.24 0.79
N GLY A 22 18.02 -0.06 -0.44
CA GLY A 22 18.32 -1.43 -0.90
C GLY A 22 17.12 -2.25 -1.37
N PHE A 23 15.88 -1.74 -1.28
CA PHE A 23 14.66 -2.47 -1.61
C PHE A 23 13.88 -1.87 -2.80
N PHE A 24 14.56 -1.27 -3.77
CA PHE A 24 14.04 -0.66 -4.98
C PHE A 24 13.36 0.71 -4.72
N LEU A 25 12.21 0.76 -4.04
CA LEU A 25 11.63 2.02 -3.56
C LEU A 25 12.40 2.45 -2.31
N THR A 26 12.94 3.67 -2.33
CA THR A 26 13.73 4.20 -1.23
C THR A 26 12.98 5.31 -0.50
N LYS A 27 13.34 5.55 0.78
CA LYS A 27 12.81 6.68 1.55
C LYS A 27 13.09 8.02 0.86
N ASP A 28 14.27 8.18 0.27
CA ASP A 28 14.64 9.41 -0.44
C ASP A 28 13.78 9.64 -1.67
N SER A 29 13.50 8.58 -2.46
CA SER A 29 12.58 8.68 -3.59
C SER A 29 11.16 8.99 -3.16
N MET A 30 10.69 8.44 -2.03
CA MET A 30 9.38 8.75 -1.48
C MET A 30 9.27 10.20 -1.03
N ASN A 31 10.29 10.74 -0.35
CA ASN A 31 10.36 12.17 -0.02
C ASN A 31 10.29 13.04 -1.28
N PHE A 32 11.10 12.69 -2.30
CA PHE A 32 11.08 13.40 -3.57
C PHE A 32 9.69 13.37 -4.22
N PHE A 33 9.05 12.20 -4.32
CA PHE A 33 7.70 12.09 -4.93
C PHE A 33 6.65 12.86 -4.13
N ARG A 34 6.68 12.79 -2.80
CA ARG A 34 5.78 13.60 -1.96
C ARG A 34 5.95 15.09 -2.23
N ASP A 35 7.19 15.58 -2.26
CA ASP A 35 7.50 16.99 -2.44
C ASP A 35 7.17 17.49 -3.86
N GLN A 36 7.14 16.57 -4.86
CA GLN A 36 6.64 16.88 -6.21
C GLN A 36 5.09 16.86 -6.28
N TYR A 37 4.45 16.05 -5.46
CA TYR A 37 3.00 15.88 -5.47
C TYR A 37 2.28 16.97 -4.66
N LEU A 38 2.87 17.42 -3.57
CA LEU A 38 2.28 18.40 -2.65
C LEU A 38 3.04 19.73 -2.70
N GLU A 39 2.33 20.79 -3.09
CA GLU A 39 2.83 22.17 -2.97
C GLU A 39 2.79 22.67 -1.52
N ASP A 40 1.87 22.14 -0.69
CA ASP A 40 1.65 22.53 0.70
C ASP A 40 1.77 21.31 1.64
N ALA A 41 2.79 21.32 2.47
CA ALA A 41 3.01 20.27 3.45
C ALA A 41 1.90 20.15 4.51
N SER A 42 1.06 21.16 4.71
CA SER A 42 -0.10 21.09 5.60
C SER A 42 -1.13 20.06 5.14
N LEU A 43 -1.13 19.70 3.85
CA LEU A 43 -2.03 18.73 3.24
C LEU A 43 -1.59 17.27 3.43
N ILE A 44 -0.43 17.01 4.01
CA ILE A 44 0.10 15.64 4.19
C ILE A 44 -0.94 14.71 4.84
N LYS A 45 -1.68 15.20 5.83
CA LYS A 45 -2.71 14.42 6.54
C LYS A 45 -4.13 14.67 6.06
N ASP A 46 -4.31 15.40 4.96
CA ASP A 46 -5.63 15.52 4.32
C ASP A 46 -6.06 14.12 3.83
N PRO A 47 -7.28 13.64 4.14
CA PRO A 47 -7.78 12.34 3.69
C PRO A 47 -7.81 12.15 2.17
N LEU A 48 -7.87 13.22 1.39
CA LEU A 48 -7.77 13.15 -0.08
C LEU A 48 -6.33 12.89 -0.56
N VAL A 49 -5.36 13.12 0.30
CA VAL A 49 -3.93 12.89 0.06
C VAL A 49 -3.46 11.61 0.73
N SER A 50 -3.83 11.43 1.99
CA SER A 50 -3.47 10.30 2.82
C SER A 50 -4.73 9.65 3.40
N PRO A 51 -5.35 8.74 2.66
CA PRO A 51 -6.65 8.16 3.04
C PRO A 51 -6.64 7.39 4.36
N LEU A 52 -5.47 7.03 4.90
CA LEU A 52 -5.36 6.44 6.24
C LEU A 52 -5.85 7.39 7.35
N PHE A 53 -5.86 8.71 7.12
CA PHE A 53 -6.34 9.72 8.07
C PHE A 53 -7.84 10.06 7.93
N ALA A 54 -8.58 9.34 7.08
CA ALA A 54 -10.02 9.54 7.00
C ALA A 54 -10.70 9.16 8.33
N GLU A 55 -11.57 10.05 8.84
CA GLU A 55 -12.31 9.83 10.09
C GLU A 55 -13.34 8.71 9.95
N ASP A 56 -13.92 8.56 8.76
CA ASP A 56 -14.93 7.55 8.46
C ASP A 56 -14.62 6.87 7.12
N LEU A 57 -14.39 5.56 7.17
CA LEU A 57 -14.21 4.68 6.02
C LEU A 57 -15.45 3.80 5.76
N SER A 58 -16.54 4.01 6.49
CA SER A 58 -17.79 3.27 6.26
C SER A 58 -18.36 3.57 4.88
N GLY A 59 -19.07 2.61 4.30
CA GLY A 59 -19.65 2.79 2.96
C GLY A 59 -18.67 2.72 1.79
N HIS A 60 -17.38 2.49 2.03
CA HIS A 60 -16.44 2.19 0.95
C HIS A 60 -16.83 0.86 0.27
N PRO A 61 -16.59 0.74 -1.04
CA PRO A 61 -16.85 -0.51 -1.76
C PRO A 61 -15.93 -1.62 -1.24
N PRO A 62 -16.32 -2.89 -1.43
CA PRO A 62 -15.45 -4.02 -1.14
C PRO A 62 -14.06 -3.85 -1.75
N ALA A 63 -13.01 -4.23 -1.03
CA ALA A 63 -11.64 -3.96 -1.45
C ALA A 63 -10.72 -5.18 -1.34
N VAL A 64 -9.76 -5.26 -2.28
CA VAL A 64 -8.59 -6.13 -2.17
C VAL A 64 -7.37 -5.23 -1.97
N VAL A 65 -6.63 -5.45 -0.89
CA VAL A 65 -5.38 -4.74 -0.60
C VAL A 65 -4.23 -5.73 -0.60
N ILE A 66 -3.22 -5.42 -1.40
CA ILE A 66 -2.01 -6.23 -1.55
C ILE A 66 -0.81 -5.40 -1.09
N THR A 67 -0.02 -5.95 -0.20
CA THR A 67 1.25 -5.36 0.25
C THR A 67 2.42 -6.28 -0.09
N ALA A 68 3.64 -5.76 -0.03
CA ALA A 68 4.86 -6.51 -0.21
C ALA A 68 5.69 -6.47 1.09
N GLY A 69 6.37 -7.57 1.43
CA GLY A 69 7.08 -7.70 2.71
C GLY A 69 8.27 -6.75 2.83
N PHE A 70 9.00 -6.58 1.72
CA PHE A 70 10.17 -5.70 1.63
C PHE A 70 9.81 -4.38 0.93
N ASP A 71 8.84 -3.65 1.48
CA ASP A 71 8.31 -2.41 0.89
C ASP A 71 8.18 -1.34 1.97
N PRO A 72 8.73 -0.13 1.78
CA PRO A 72 8.49 1.00 2.67
C PRO A 72 6.99 1.26 2.94
N LEU A 73 6.11 0.99 1.97
CA LEU A 73 4.66 1.19 2.05
C LEU A 73 3.90 0.03 2.74
N ARG A 74 4.61 -1.02 3.19
CA ARG A 74 3.98 -2.19 3.82
C ARG A 74 3.06 -1.81 4.96
N ASP A 75 3.58 -1.12 5.96
CA ASP A 75 2.86 -0.87 7.20
C ASP A 75 1.65 0.03 7.02
N GLU A 76 1.74 1.05 6.16
CA GLU A 76 0.60 1.93 5.89
C GLU A 76 -0.49 1.22 5.10
N GLY A 77 -0.13 0.37 4.14
CA GLY A 77 -1.08 -0.47 3.41
C GLY A 77 -1.80 -1.46 4.32
N ASP A 78 -1.07 -2.11 5.24
CA ASP A 78 -1.62 -3.03 6.23
C ASP A 78 -2.56 -2.31 7.22
N LYS A 79 -2.17 -1.12 7.69
CA LYS A 79 -3.01 -0.26 8.55
C LYS A 79 -4.29 0.17 7.84
N TYR A 80 -4.19 0.56 6.57
CA TYR A 80 -5.36 0.96 5.80
C TYR A 80 -6.33 -0.21 5.59
N ALA A 81 -5.80 -1.40 5.28
CA ALA A 81 -6.59 -2.62 5.21
C ALA A 81 -7.31 -2.93 6.53
N GLN A 82 -6.63 -2.73 7.66
CA GLN A 82 -7.21 -2.90 8.99
C GLN A 82 -8.29 -1.86 9.28
N ALA A 83 -8.07 -0.60 8.92
CA ALA A 83 -9.03 0.49 9.11
C ALA A 83 -10.33 0.25 8.31
N LEU A 84 -10.22 -0.17 7.05
CA LEU A 84 -11.37 -0.57 6.24
C LEU A 84 -12.16 -1.71 6.89
N ARG A 85 -11.47 -2.73 7.42
CA ARG A 85 -12.14 -3.85 8.11
C ARG A 85 -12.86 -3.39 9.37
N GLN A 86 -12.27 -2.48 10.15
CA GLN A 86 -12.89 -1.90 11.35
C GLN A 86 -14.13 -1.05 11.01
N ALA A 87 -14.15 -0.45 9.82
CA ALA A 87 -15.30 0.27 9.27
C ALA A 87 -16.37 -0.65 8.64
N ASN A 88 -16.27 -1.98 8.85
CA ASN A 88 -17.17 -2.99 8.28
C ASN A 88 -17.18 -3.06 6.74
N VAL A 89 -16.10 -2.64 6.10
CA VAL A 89 -15.92 -2.85 4.66
C VAL A 89 -15.48 -4.29 4.42
N GLU A 90 -16.09 -4.96 3.44
CA GLU A 90 -15.63 -6.28 3.01
C GLU A 90 -14.24 -6.15 2.37
N ILE A 91 -13.26 -6.87 2.94
CA ILE A 91 -11.85 -6.71 2.51
C ILE A 91 -11.11 -8.04 2.47
N TYR A 92 -10.38 -8.25 1.37
CA TYR A 92 -9.30 -9.22 1.27
C TYR A 92 -7.96 -8.50 1.33
N HIS A 93 -7.15 -8.88 2.30
CA HIS A 93 -5.80 -8.34 2.48
C HIS A 93 -4.78 -9.48 2.43
N ARG A 94 -3.71 -9.26 1.66
CA ARG A 94 -2.60 -10.20 1.53
C ARG A 94 -1.27 -9.47 1.46
N THR A 95 -0.35 -9.83 2.34
CA THR A 95 1.06 -9.47 2.23
C THR A 95 1.82 -10.55 1.45
N HIS A 96 2.57 -10.16 0.46
CA HIS A 96 3.52 -11.00 -0.27
C HIS A 96 4.91 -10.84 0.36
N ASP A 97 5.20 -11.62 1.39
CA ASP A 97 6.33 -11.44 2.32
C ASP A 97 7.72 -11.44 1.67
N SER A 98 7.89 -12.13 0.53
CA SER A 98 9.18 -12.30 -0.14
C SER A 98 9.42 -11.31 -1.28
N TYR A 99 8.54 -10.33 -1.48
CA TYR A 99 8.63 -9.41 -2.60
C TYR A 99 8.86 -7.96 -2.15
N ILE A 100 9.43 -7.19 -3.08
CA ILE A 100 9.68 -5.76 -2.97
C ILE A 100 8.55 -4.94 -3.61
N HIS A 101 8.54 -3.62 -3.39
CA HIS A 101 7.67 -2.70 -4.12
C HIS A 101 7.81 -2.89 -5.64
N GLY A 102 6.69 -2.82 -6.36
CA GLY A 102 6.70 -2.93 -7.83
C GLY A 102 6.83 -4.35 -8.38
N PHE A 103 6.81 -5.39 -7.54
CA PHE A 103 7.07 -6.77 -7.95
C PHE A 103 6.17 -7.27 -9.09
N ILE A 104 4.93 -6.80 -9.19
CA ILE A 104 4.01 -7.25 -10.28
C ILE A 104 4.52 -6.88 -11.68
N ASN A 105 5.43 -5.92 -11.78
CA ASN A 105 6.05 -5.52 -13.06
C ASN A 105 7.34 -6.31 -13.35
N MET A 106 7.78 -7.17 -12.43
CA MET A 106 9.05 -7.89 -12.51
C MET A 106 8.84 -9.34 -12.94
N MET A 107 8.25 -9.56 -14.12
CA MET A 107 7.89 -10.89 -14.64
C MET A 107 9.06 -11.86 -14.82
N VAL A 108 10.29 -11.36 -14.78
CA VAL A 108 11.51 -12.20 -14.81
C VAL A 108 11.86 -12.81 -13.45
N VAL A 109 11.23 -12.33 -12.38
CA VAL A 109 11.45 -12.86 -11.02
C VAL A 109 10.57 -14.09 -10.82
N ASN A 110 11.19 -15.18 -10.37
CA ASN A 110 10.50 -16.45 -10.13
C ASN A 110 9.33 -16.27 -9.13
N GLY A 111 8.16 -16.77 -9.51
CA GLY A 111 6.97 -16.79 -8.66
C GLY A 111 6.10 -15.53 -8.77
N VAL A 112 6.50 -14.50 -9.50
CA VAL A 112 5.66 -13.32 -9.73
C VAL A 112 4.40 -13.68 -10.50
N ASP A 113 4.46 -14.57 -11.47
CA ASP A 113 3.32 -15.12 -12.20
C ASP A 113 2.32 -15.80 -11.25
N TYR A 114 2.82 -16.58 -10.29
CA TYR A 114 1.98 -17.20 -9.26
C TYR A 114 1.38 -16.16 -8.31
N ALA A 115 2.15 -15.15 -7.90
CA ALA A 115 1.65 -14.05 -7.07
C ALA A 115 0.53 -13.28 -7.78
N LEU A 116 0.70 -12.95 -9.06
CA LEU A 116 -0.32 -12.29 -9.89
C LEU A 116 -1.59 -13.14 -10.00
N LYS A 117 -1.45 -14.45 -10.23
CA LYS A 117 -2.60 -15.35 -10.25
C LYS A 117 -3.38 -15.28 -8.93
N ARG A 118 -2.68 -15.30 -7.79
CA ARG A 118 -3.32 -15.22 -6.47
C ARG A 118 -4.03 -13.87 -6.25
N ILE A 119 -3.45 -12.77 -6.71
CA ILE A 119 -4.09 -11.44 -6.67
C ILE A 119 -5.37 -11.44 -7.49
N CYS A 120 -5.34 -12.00 -8.71
CA CYS A 120 -6.52 -12.15 -9.54
C CYS A 120 -7.59 -13.04 -8.89
N ASP A 121 -7.18 -14.13 -8.24
CA ASP A 121 -8.11 -15.04 -7.56
C ASP A 121 -8.74 -14.37 -6.31
N ASP A 122 -7.99 -13.54 -5.58
CA ASP A 122 -8.54 -12.76 -4.46
C ASP A 122 -9.50 -11.67 -4.95
N PHE A 123 -9.19 -11.01 -6.08
CA PHE A 123 -10.09 -10.04 -6.70
C PHE A 123 -11.43 -10.66 -7.11
N LYS A 124 -11.42 -11.82 -7.73
CA LYS A 124 -12.64 -12.55 -8.14
C LYS A 124 -13.53 -13.01 -6.98
N LYS A 125 -13.07 -12.99 -5.75
CA LYS A 125 -13.89 -13.33 -4.58
C LYS A 125 -14.86 -12.22 -4.20
N ILE A 126 -14.53 -10.99 -4.57
CA ILE A 126 -15.32 -9.79 -4.25
C ILE A 126 -16.19 -9.37 -5.44
N PHE A 127 -15.74 -9.63 -6.66
CA PHE A 127 -16.38 -9.21 -7.91
C PHE A 127 -16.65 -10.41 -8.82
#